data_ce3d56693db86287d6ab840b4ccd5f6f
#
_entry.id   ce3d56693db86287d6ab840b4ccd5f6f
#
_cell.length_a   1.000
_cell.length_b   1.000
_cell.length_c   1.000
_cell.angle_alpha   90.00
_cell.angle_beta   90.00
_cell.angle_gamma   90.00
#
_symmetry.space_group_name_H-M   'P 1'
#
loop_
_entity.id
_entity.type
_entity.pdbx_description
1 polymer ?
#
loop_
_entity_poly.entity_id
_entity_poly.type
_entity_poly.pdbx_seq_one_letter_code
_entity_poly.pdbx_strand_id
1 'polypeptide(L)'
;MRILVHICCGPCGITVLQRLRAQGHEPAGLFFNPNIQPLAEYMRRREGAALVAARLDIPLIFADALPEAEQRWRDPWLPETGEPDRRPDAPPPAVDPVPWLRAVAGREQERCLFCWRVRLRKTAELAAAGGFDGFTSSLLYSRYQKHESIRDLGFGIAESAGTAFVYEDFRSSWQ
;
A
#
# COMPACT_ATOMS: atom_id res chain seq x y z
N MET A 1 0.55 -7.47 18.36
CA MET A 1 0.36 -6.14 17.73
C MET A 1 -0.57 -6.29 16.54
N ARG A 2 -1.47 -5.33 16.36
CA ARG A 2 -2.26 -5.18 15.13
C ARG A 2 -1.42 -4.38 14.12
N ILE A 3 -1.11 -4.95 12.97
CA ILE A 3 -0.18 -4.35 11.99
C ILE A 3 -0.87 -4.18 10.65
N LEU A 4 -0.88 -2.94 10.12
CA LEU A 4 -1.36 -2.67 8.76
C LEU A 4 -0.22 -2.86 7.75
N VAL A 5 -0.42 -3.77 6.79
CA VAL A 5 0.59 -4.16 5.81
C VAL A 5 0.23 -3.60 4.44
N HIS A 6 1.03 -2.66 3.92
CA HIS A 6 0.89 -2.27 2.52
C HIS A 6 1.21 -3.45 1.60
N ILE A 7 0.28 -3.78 0.69
CA ILE A 7 0.41 -4.87 -0.27
C ILE A 7 0.50 -4.33 -1.69
N CYS A 8 1.63 -4.56 -2.36
CA CYS A 8 1.82 -4.15 -3.76
C CYS A 8 1.24 -5.18 -4.76
N CYS A 9 1.16 -6.45 -4.37
CA CYS A 9 0.59 -7.56 -5.15
C CYS A 9 0.39 -8.76 -4.24
N GLY A 10 -0.43 -9.74 -4.69
CA GLY A 10 -0.70 -10.96 -3.92
C GLY A 10 0.56 -11.73 -3.52
N PRO A 11 1.40 -12.17 -4.46
CA PRO A 11 2.60 -12.97 -4.14
C PRO A 11 3.52 -12.31 -3.13
N CYS A 12 3.76 -10.99 -3.24
CA CYS A 12 4.60 -10.26 -2.29
C CYS A 12 3.99 -10.18 -0.89
N GLY A 13 2.66 -10.20 -0.80
CA GLY A 13 1.92 -10.15 0.47
C GLY A 13 1.97 -11.44 1.27
N ILE A 14 1.97 -12.60 0.61
CA ILE A 14 1.84 -13.91 1.27
C ILE A 14 2.86 -14.09 2.38
N THR A 15 4.13 -14.00 2.03
CA THR A 15 5.25 -14.23 2.97
C THR A 15 5.22 -13.27 4.14
N VAL A 16 4.98 -11.98 3.87
CA VAL A 16 4.95 -10.95 4.90
C VAL A 16 3.81 -11.21 5.89
N LEU A 17 2.61 -11.46 5.38
CA LEU A 17 1.43 -11.71 6.20
C LEU A 17 1.57 -12.98 7.03
N GLN A 18 2.04 -14.08 6.43
CA GLN A 18 2.24 -15.35 7.15
C GLN A 18 3.31 -15.22 8.23
N ARG A 19 4.41 -14.52 7.94
CA ARG A 19 5.52 -14.36 8.88
C ARG A 19 5.12 -13.51 10.09
N LEU A 20 4.43 -12.39 9.86
CA LEU A 20 3.89 -11.58 10.94
C LEU A 20 2.90 -12.36 11.83
N ARG A 21 2.03 -13.15 11.22
CA ARG A 21 1.10 -14.03 11.96
C ARG A 21 1.84 -15.09 12.77
N ALA A 22 2.88 -15.71 12.21
CA ALA A 22 3.69 -16.72 12.92
C ALA A 22 4.45 -16.12 14.13
N GLN A 23 4.70 -14.81 14.11
CA GLN A 23 5.29 -14.06 15.23
C GLN A 23 4.25 -13.60 16.28
N GLY A 24 2.99 -13.99 16.13
CA GLY A 24 1.91 -13.63 17.07
C GLY A 24 1.33 -12.24 16.84
N HIS A 25 1.54 -11.65 15.66
CA HIS A 25 0.89 -10.40 15.26
C HIS A 25 -0.46 -10.66 14.58
N GLU A 26 -1.29 -9.64 14.55
CA GLU A 26 -2.58 -9.60 13.85
C GLU A 26 -2.46 -8.69 12.60
N PRO A 27 -2.01 -9.23 11.45
CA PRO A 27 -1.86 -8.42 10.24
C PRO A 27 -3.19 -8.16 9.56
N ALA A 28 -3.35 -6.95 9.01
CA ALA A 28 -4.36 -6.60 8.03
C ALA A 28 -3.68 -6.04 6.78
N GLY A 29 -4.23 -6.32 5.61
CA GLY A 29 -3.70 -5.83 4.34
C GLY A 29 -4.25 -4.47 3.96
N LEU A 30 -3.43 -3.66 3.29
CA LEU A 30 -3.84 -2.44 2.60
C LEU A 30 -3.37 -2.49 1.15
N PHE A 31 -4.31 -2.47 0.21
CA PHE A 31 -3.99 -2.30 -1.20
C PHE A 31 -4.14 -0.83 -1.60
N PHE A 32 -3.01 -0.16 -1.83
CA PHE A 32 -2.94 1.22 -2.30
C PHE A 32 -1.74 1.40 -3.20
N ASN A 33 -1.95 1.44 -4.51
CA ASN A 33 -0.88 1.40 -5.51
C ASN A 33 -1.15 2.36 -6.69
N PRO A 34 -1.10 3.68 -6.48
CA PRO A 34 -1.41 4.66 -7.53
C PRO A 34 -0.42 4.67 -8.69
N ASN A 35 0.71 4.02 -8.51
CA ASN A 35 1.80 3.92 -9.49
C ASN A 35 1.67 2.76 -10.48
N ILE A 36 0.70 1.86 -10.29
CA ILE A 36 0.58 0.67 -11.14
C ILE A 36 -0.21 1.00 -12.39
N GLN A 37 0.41 0.74 -13.54
CA GLN A 37 -0.15 0.95 -14.88
C GLN A 37 0.24 -0.21 -15.78
N PRO A 38 -0.53 -0.55 -16.80
CA PRO A 38 -1.88 -0.03 -17.13
C PRO A 38 -2.97 -0.56 -16.18
N LEU A 39 -4.21 -0.11 -16.35
CA LEU A 39 -5.34 -0.52 -15.52
C LEU A 39 -5.48 -2.05 -15.39
N ALA A 40 -5.26 -2.79 -16.47
CA ALA A 40 -5.31 -4.25 -16.46
C ALA A 40 -4.31 -4.88 -15.47
N GLU A 41 -3.09 -4.31 -15.35
CA GLU A 41 -2.10 -4.75 -14.37
C GLU A 41 -2.50 -4.39 -12.94
N TYR A 42 -3.06 -3.19 -12.76
CA TYR A 42 -3.62 -2.77 -11.48
C TYR A 42 -4.71 -3.73 -11.00
N MET A 43 -5.69 -4.03 -11.86
CA MET A 43 -6.78 -4.95 -11.57
C MET A 43 -6.28 -6.36 -11.22
N ARG A 44 -5.37 -6.90 -12.01
CA ARG A 44 -4.76 -8.21 -11.76
C ARG A 44 -4.07 -8.29 -10.38
N ARG A 45 -3.35 -7.25 -9.99
CA ARG A 45 -2.69 -7.20 -8.66
C ARG A 45 -3.68 -7.03 -7.54
N ARG A 46 -4.73 -6.25 -7.75
CA ARG A 46 -5.81 -6.05 -6.81
C ARG A 46 -6.56 -7.35 -6.52
N GLU A 47 -6.94 -8.07 -7.56
CA GLU A 47 -7.57 -9.39 -7.46
C GLU A 47 -6.66 -10.41 -6.78
N GLY A 48 -5.38 -10.42 -7.15
CA GLY A 48 -4.38 -11.27 -6.49
C GLY A 48 -4.22 -10.97 -5.00
N ALA A 49 -4.26 -9.71 -4.60
CA ALA A 49 -4.24 -9.31 -3.19
C ALA A 49 -5.51 -9.78 -2.46
N ALA A 50 -6.69 -9.61 -3.08
CA ALA A 50 -7.96 -10.08 -2.53
C ALA A 50 -7.97 -11.60 -2.32
N LEU A 51 -7.50 -12.36 -3.32
CA LEU A 51 -7.43 -13.81 -3.24
C LEU A 51 -6.51 -14.29 -2.11
N VAL A 52 -5.35 -13.65 -1.95
CA VAL A 52 -4.40 -13.97 -0.88
C VAL A 52 -5.01 -13.67 0.50
N ALA A 53 -5.61 -12.50 0.64
CA ALA A 53 -6.25 -12.11 1.89
C ALA A 53 -7.37 -13.08 2.30
N ALA A 54 -8.23 -13.46 1.35
CA ALA A 54 -9.29 -14.44 1.57
C ALA A 54 -8.76 -15.83 1.95
N ARG A 55 -7.71 -16.31 1.27
CA ARG A 55 -7.11 -17.62 1.58
C ARG A 55 -6.39 -17.67 2.92
N LEU A 56 -5.83 -16.54 3.34
CA LEU A 56 -5.16 -16.43 4.63
C LEU A 56 -6.10 -16.01 5.76
N ASP A 57 -7.37 -15.74 5.46
CA ASP A 57 -8.33 -15.18 6.42
C ASP A 57 -7.76 -13.94 7.12
N ILE A 58 -7.40 -12.96 6.29
CA ILE A 58 -6.82 -11.68 6.72
C ILE A 58 -7.69 -10.53 6.19
N PRO A 59 -8.07 -9.57 7.04
CA PRO A 59 -8.77 -8.37 6.56
C PRO A 59 -7.95 -7.62 5.50
N LEU A 60 -8.61 -7.15 4.44
CA LEU A 60 -7.99 -6.35 3.38
C LEU A 60 -8.77 -5.08 3.12
N ILE A 61 -8.08 -3.95 3.23
CA ILE A 61 -8.59 -2.62 2.95
C ILE A 61 -8.16 -2.23 1.53
N PHE A 62 -9.10 -1.74 0.74
CA PHE A 62 -8.83 -1.14 -0.57
C PHE A 62 -8.96 0.38 -0.43
N ALA A 63 -7.84 1.10 -0.55
CA ALA A 63 -7.83 2.56 -0.43
C ALA A 63 -8.15 3.27 -1.76
N ASP A 64 -8.49 2.54 -2.80
CA ASP A 64 -9.04 3.02 -4.06
C ASP A 64 -10.55 3.35 -3.96
N ALA A 65 -11.25 2.81 -2.95
CA ALA A 65 -12.64 3.13 -2.61
C ALA A 65 -12.70 4.04 -1.38
N LEU A 66 -12.07 5.22 -1.45
CA LEU A 66 -11.90 6.10 -0.31
C LEU A 66 -13.19 6.82 0.09
N PRO A 67 -13.51 6.92 1.41
CA PRO A 67 -14.53 7.83 1.92
C PRO A 67 -14.21 9.29 1.56
N GLU A 68 -15.23 10.15 1.50
CA GLU A 68 -15.09 11.57 1.15
C GLU A 68 -14.02 12.32 1.99
N ALA A 69 -13.88 11.99 3.26
CA ALA A 69 -12.87 12.59 4.13
C ALA A 69 -11.42 12.37 3.66
N GLU A 70 -11.20 11.33 2.85
CA GLU A 70 -9.90 11.00 2.30
C GLU A 70 -9.70 11.57 0.88
N GLN A 71 -10.71 12.19 0.29
CA GLN A 71 -10.61 12.83 -1.02
C GLN A 71 -9.58 13.96 -1.02
N ARG A 72 -9.35 14.64 0.11
CA ARG A 72 -8.26 15.63 0.24
C ARG A 72 -6.90 15.08 -0.15
N TRP A 73 -6.72 13.78 0.02
CA TRP A 73 -5.49 13.11 -0.36
C TRP A 73 -5.44 12.77 -1.86
N ARG A 74 -6.61 12.76 -2.52
CA ARG A 74 -6.74 12.61 -3.98
C ARG A 74 -6.41 13.89 -4.73
N ASP A 75 -6.67 15.06 -4.15
CA ASP A 75 -6.63 16.34 -4.82
C ASP A 75 -5.30 16.67 -5.52
N PRO A 76 -4.11 16.30 -4.98
CA PRO A 76 -2.87 16.45 -5.74
C PRO A 76 -2.64 15.37 -6.79
N TRP A 77 -3.42 14.26 -6.77
CA TRP A 77 -3.08 13.01 -7.48
C TRP A 77 -4.15 12.48 -8.40
N LEU A 78 -5.39 12.85 -8.18
CA LEU A 78 -6.54 12.37 -8.94
C LEU A 78 -7.38 13.56 -9.36
N PRO A 79 -7.75 13.71 -10.65
CA PRO A 79 -8.73 14.68 -11.06
C PRO A 79 -10.05 14.39 -10.32
N GLU A 80 -10.83 15.44 -10.06
CA GLU A 80 -12.18 15.31 -9.57
C GLU A 80 -13.00 14.50 -10.58
N THR A 81 -13.02 13.20 -10.41
CA THR A 81 -13.96 12.36 -11.12
C THR A 81 -15.25 12.40 -10.32
N GLY A 82 -16.36 12.66 -11.01
CA GLY A 82 -17.70 12.72 -10.42
C GLY A 82 -18.00 11.54 -9.50
N GLU A 83 -19.12 11.63 -8.76
CA GLU A 83 -19.49 10.68 -7.71
C GLU A 83 -19.11 9.24 -8.05
N PRO A 84 -18.40 8.55 -7.15
CA PRO A 84 -18.03 7.16 -7.39
C PRO A 84 -19.30 6.35 -7.61
N ASP A 85 -19.35 5.62 -8.71
CA ASP A 85 -20.43 4.68 -8.98
C ASP A 85 -20.48 3.65 -7.85
N ARG A 86 -21.51 3.77 -7.01
CA ARG A 86 -21.71 2.93 -5.83
C ARG A 86 -22.37 1.59 -6.12
N ARG A 87 -22.53 1.24 -7.39
CA ARG A 87 -23.10 -0.07 -7.74
C ARG A 87 -22.17 -1.17 -7.26
N PRO A 88 -22.71 -2.27 -6.67
CA PRO A 88 -21.88 -3.40 -6.20
C PRO A 88 -20.97 -3.99 -7.27
N ASP A 89 -21.43 -3.91 -8.52
CA ASP A 89 -20.75 -4.47 -9.70
C ASP A 89 -19.93 -3.40 -10.46
N ALA A 90 -19.89 -2.17 -9.99
CA ALA A 90 -19.13 -1.12 -10.64
C ALA A 90 -17.63 -1.45 -10.55
N PRO A 91 -16.87 -1.30 -11.65
CA PRO A 91 -15.43 -1.42 -11.56
C PRO A 91 -14.92 -0.37 -10.56
N PRO A 92 -13.91 -0.71 -9.74
CA PRO A 92 -13.31 0.27 -8.85
C PRO A 92 -12.91 1.50 -9.64
N PRO A 93 -13.05 2.72 -9.07
CA PRO A 93 -12.65 3.93 -9.75
C PRO A 93 -11.21 3.77 -10.24
N ALA A 94 -11.01 3.98 -11.53
CA ALA A 94 -9.68 3.91 -12.12
C ALA A 94 -8.83 4.96 -11.42
N VAL A 95 -7.74 4.55 -10.79
CA VAL A 95 -6.76 5.49 -10.27
C VAL A 95 -6.19 6.23 -11.50
N ASP A 96 -6.47 7.51 -11.61
CA ASP A 96 -5.89 8.30 -12.70
C ASP A 96 -4.37 8.36 -12.52
N PRO A 97 -3.59 7.82 -13.47
CA PRO A 97 -2.14 7.84 -13.38
C PRO A 97 -1.53 9.20 -13.72
N VAL A 98 -2.29 10.09 -14.33
CA VAL A 98 -1.76 11.35 -14.87
C VAL A 98 -1.13 12.23 -13.79
N PRO A 99 -1.74 12.46 -12.61
CA PRO A 99 -1.10 13.23 -11.56
C PRO A 99 0.21 12.61 -11.08
N TRP A 100 0.23 11.28 -10.92
CA TRP A 100 1.45 10.56 -10.54
C TRP A 100 2.53 10.68 -11.62
N LEU A 101 2.18 10.47 -12.87
CA LEU A 101 3.09 10.61 -14.01
C LEU A 101 3.66 12.02 -14.11
N ARG A 102 2.83 13.07 -13.93
CA ARG A 102 3.28 14.47 -13.91
C ARG A 102 4.27 14.75 -12.77
N ALA A 103 4.01 14.20 -11.59
CA ALA A 103 4.86 14.41 -10.43
C ALA A 103 6.24 13.76 -10.56
N VAL A 104 6.36 12.69 -11.36
CA VAL A 104 7.62 11.96 -11.56
C VAL A 104 8.27 12.21 -12.92
N ALA A 105 7.60 12.90 -13.82
CA ALA A 105 8.14 13.24 -15.14
C ALA A 105 9.41 14.10 -15.00
N GLY A 106 10.48 13.71 -15.68
CA GLY A 106 11.78 14.37 -15.58
C GLY A 106 12.53 14.15 -14.27
N ARG A 107 12.05 13.23 -13.41
CA ARG A 107 12.65 12.89 -12.11
C ARG A 107 12.81 11.40 -11.93
N GLU A 108 13.29 10.70 -12.94
CA GLU A 108 13.37 9.24 -12.95
C GLU A 108 14.16 8.67 -11.77
N GLN A 109 15.22 9.37 -11.33
CA GLN A 109 16.04 8.95 -10.19
C GLN A 109 15.28 9.03 -8.86
N GLU A 110 14.39 10.02 -8.73
CA GLU A 110 13.58 10.24 -7.52
C GLU A 110 12.27 9.44 -7.53
N ARG A 111 11.89 8.90 -8.69
CA ARG A 111 10.60 8.22 -8.87
C ARG A 111 10.36 7.11 -7.85
N CYS A 112 11.39 6.30 -7.57
CA CYS A 112 11.27 5.22 -6.59
C CYS A 112 11.03 5.75 -5.19
N LEU A 113 11.80 6.74 -4.75
CA LEU A 113 11.67 7.35 -3.44
C LEU A 113 10.29 7.97 -3.24
N PHE A 114 9.83 8.71 -4.25
CA PHE A 114 8.50 9.29 -4.27
C PHE A 114 7.40 8.23 -4.16
N CYS A 115 7.49 7.17 -4.96
CA CYS A 115 6.56 6.06 -4.99
C CYS A 115 6.49 5.31 -3.64
N TRP A 116 7.62 5.09 -2.97
CA TRP A 116 7.64 4.50 -1.62
C TRP A 116 7.03 5.43 -0.59
N ARG A 117 7.38 6.72 -0.63
CA ARG A 117 6.86 7.74 0.30
C ARG A 117 5.34 7.80 0.27
N VAL A 118 4.75 7.88 -0.91
CA VAL A 118 3.29 7.94 -1.10
C VAL A 118 2.59 6.74 -0.47
N ARG A 119 3.09 5.53 -0.74
CA ARG A 119 2.47 4.29 -0.24
C ARG A 119 2.67 4.08 1.25
N LEU A 120 3.88 4.31 1.75
CA LEU A 120 4.16 4.17 3.18
C LEU A 120 3.43 5.21 4.02
N ARG A 121 3.37 6.46 3.54
CA ARG A 121 2.65 7.54 4.22
C ARG A 121 1.16 7.20 4.34
N LYS A 122 0.53 6.80 3.24
CA LYS A 122 -0.88 6.40 3.26
C LYS A 122 -1.12 5.22 4.21
N THR A 123 -0.20 4.27 4.24
CA THR A 123 -0.29 3.13 5.16
C THR A 123 -0.20 3.58 6.62
N ALA A 124 0.73 4.45 6.94
CA ALA A 124 0.90 4.99 8.29
C ALA A 124 -0.32 5.80 8.75
N GLU A 125 -0.85 6.67 7.88
CA GLU A 125 -2.05 7.47 8.14
C GLU A 125 -3.27 6.59 8.45
N LEU A 126 -3.50 5.57 7.62
CA LEU A 126 -4.60 4.62 7.84
C LEU A 126 -4.36 3.71 9.05
N ALA A 127 -3.12 3.37 9.35
CA ALA A 127 -2.79 2.61 10.56
C ALA A 127 -3.11 3.42 11.82
N ALA A 128 -2.69 4.67 11.88
CA ALA A 128 -2.99 5.57 12.99
C ALA A 128 -4.50 5.79 13.16
N ALA A 129 -5.21 6.12 12.07
CA ALA A 129 -6.66 6.33 12.09
C ALA A 129 -7.47 5.07 12.44
N GLY A 130 -6.99 3.89 12.03
CA GLY A 130 -7.64 2.61 12.27
C GLY A 130 -7.28 1.93 13.61
N GLY A 131 -6.49 2.59 14.46
CA GLY A 131 -6.08 2.05 15.76
C GLY A 131 -5.17 0.82 15.64
N PHE A 132 -4.35 0.75 14.59
CA PHE A 132 -3.28 -0.24 14.50
C PHE A 132 -2.08 0.19 15.33
N ASP A 133 -1.37 -0.77 15.90
CA ASP A 133 -0.16 -0.52 16.70
C ASP A 133 1.03 -0.12 15.82
N GLY A 134 0.99 -0.51 14.54
CA GLY A 134 2.04 -0.19 13.61
C GLY A 134 1.70 -0.52 12.16
N PHE A 135 2.62 -0.19 11.27
CA PHE A 135 2.51 -0.49 9.84
C PHE A 135 3.81 -1.06 9.28
N THR A 136 3.69 -1.74 8.14
CA THR A 136 4.82 -2.23 7.35
C THR A 136 4.45 -2.33 5.87
N SER A 137 5.34 -2.90 5.05
CA SER A 137 5.11 -3.03 3.61
C SER A 137 5.67 -4.31 3.02
N SER A 138 4.92 -4.92 2.11
CA SER A 138 5.40 -6.02 1.28
C SER A 138 6.56 -5.64 0.33
N LEU A 139 6.89 -4.37 0.22
CA LEU A 139 8.08 -3.91 -0.49
C LEU A 139 9.38 -4.43 0.14
N LEU A 140 9.36 -4.68 1.45
CA LEU A 140 10.49 -5.23 2.20
C LEU A 140 10.77 -6.72 1.88
N TYR A 141 9.89 -7.37 1.13
CA TYR A 141 10.10 -8.73 0.65
C TYR A 141 10.95 -8.79 -0.62
N SER A 142 10.82 -7.81 -1.50
CA SER A 142 11.46 -7.84 -2.82
C SER A 142 12.95 -7.48 -2.76
N ARG A 143 13.80 -8.36 -3.27
CA ARG A 143 15.25 -8.10 -3.40
C ARG A 143 15.61 -7.02 -4.44
N TYR A 144 14.65 -6.65 -5.30
CA TYR A 144 14.84 -5.60 -6.31
C TYR A 144 14.57 -4.19 -5.77
N GLN A 145 14.04 -4.09 -4.55
CA GLN A 145 13.78 -2.79 -3.92
C GLN A 145 15.03 -2.30 -3.16
N LYS A 146 15.21 -0.99 -3.08
CA LYS A 146 16.26 -0.37 -2.27
C LYS A 146 15.86 -0.43 -0.79
N HIS A 147 16.16 -1.56 -0.18
CA HIS A 147 15.65 -1.97 1.13
C HIS A 147 15.96 -0.96 2.25
N GLU A 148 17.20 -0.48 2.32
CA GLU A 148 17.62 0.51 3.32
C GLU A 148 16.85 1.83 3.16
N SER A 149 16.69 2.30 1.92
CA SER A 149 15.92 3.51 1.66
C SER A 149 14.46 3.39 2.09
N ILE A 150 13.84 2.20 1.92
CA ILE A 150 12.47 1.95 2.39
C ILE A 150 12.42 1.91 3.91
N ARG A 151 13.41 1.28 4.56
CA ARG A 151 13.55 1.23 6.02
C ARG A 151 13.64 2.64 6.61
N ASP A 152 14.58 3.43 6.13
CA ASP A 152 14.85 4.77 6.66
C ASP A 152 13.65 5.72 6.45
N LEU A 153 13.02 5.61 5.27
CA LEU A 153 11.79 6.34 4.97
C LEU A 153 10.64 5.91 5.87
N GLY A 154 10.52 4.61 6.13
CA GLY A 154 9.49 4.05 7.01
C GLY A 154 9.59 4.58 8.43
N PHE A 155 10.78 4.64 9.00
CA PHE A 155 11.01 5.20 10.33
C PHE A 155 10.70 6.71 10.38
N GLY A 156 11.16 7.49 9.40
CA GLY A 156 10.85 8.92 9.34
C GLY A 156 9.35 9.22 9.19
N ILE A 157 8.61 8.37 8.47
CA ILE A 157 7.15 8.50 8.37
C ILE A 157 6.48 8.11 9.70
N ALA A 158 6.95 7.05 10.35
CA ALA A 158 6.41 6.59 11.62
C ALA A 158 6.46 7.69 12.69
N GLU A 159 7.58 8.37 12.80
CA GLU A 159 7.76 9.50 13.71
C GLU A 159 6.72 10.61 13.47
N SER A 160 6.51 10.98 12.19
CA SER A 160 5.56 12.04 11.83
C SER A 160 4.09 11.62 11.94
N ALA A 161 3.78 10.33 11.77
CA ALA A 161 2.42 9.81 11.81
C ALA A 161 1.98 9.34 13.21
N GLY A 162 2.88 9.28 14.17
CA GLY A 162 2.58 8.81 15.53
C GLY A 162 2.21 7.33 15.60
N THR A 163 2.73 6.49 14.70
CA THR A 163 2.50 5.04 14.66
C THR A 163 3.80 4.30 14.37
N ALA A 164 3.99 3.09 14.87
CA ALA A 164 5.25 2.37 14.73
C ALA A 164 5.47 1.84 13.31
N PHE A 165 6.69 1.95 12.79
CA PHE A 165 7.09 1.20 11.61
C PHE A 165 7.70 -0.14 12.01
N VAL A 166 7.03 -1.22 11.64
CA VAL A 166 7.49 -2.57 11.92
C VAL A 166 8.42 -3.00 10.80
N TYR A 167 9.71 -2.86 11.05
CA TYR A 167 10.75 -3.22 10.10
C TYR A 167 11.18 -4.67 10.29
N GLU A 168 11.17 -5.42 9.20
CA GLU A 168 11.79 -6.73 9.10
C GLU A 168 12.32 -6.97 7.67
N ASP A 169 13.44 -7.65 7.56
CA ASP A 169 13.97 -8.10 6.27
C ASP A 169 13.32 -9.43 5.86
N PHE A 170 12.30 -9.35 5.01
CA PHE A 170 11.60 -10.52 4.51
C PHE A 170 12.28 -11.19 3.31
N ARG A 171 13.42 -10.67 2.84
CA ARG A 171 14.11 -11.16 1.63
C ARG A 171 14.67 -12.56 1.77
N SER A 172 14.93 -13.01 2.99
CA SER A 172 15.41 -14.39 3.24
C SER A 172 14.46 -15.47 2.72
N SER A 173 13.20 -15.12 2.52
CA SER A 173 12.17 -16.03 1.98
C SER A 173 11.90 -15.79 0.48
N TRP A 174 12.71 -14.98 -0.19
CA TRP A 174 12.57 -14.72 -1.63
C TRP A 174 13.04 -15.94 -2.43
N GLN A 175 12.11 -16.55 -3.19
CA GLN A 175 12.37 -17.66 -4.11
C GLN A 175 12.31 -17.19 -5.56
#